data_b0a25f82accc18c677f4d67522f1f003
#
_entry.id   b0a25f82accc18c677f4d67522f1f003
#
_cell.length_a   1.000
_cell.length_b   1.000
_cell.length_c   1.000
_cell.angle_alpha   90.00
_cell.angle_beta   90.00
_cell.angle_gamma   90.00
#
_symmetry.space_group_name_H-M   'P 1'
#
loop_
_entity.id
_entity.type
_entity.pdbx_description
1 polymer ?
#
loop_
_entity_poly.entity_id
_entity_poly.type
_entity_poly.pdbx_seq_one_letter_code
_entity_poly.pdbx_strand_id
1 'polypeptide(L)'
;MTIGIIGYGNIGHMICENLLKLNLINEDELIISNRNIEKLNSLKEYYPNVKITDDNKKLSTEADKIIISVESDDLLNVISEIKPNLNNTHIIHTCAGISFEEIENIYNGPISLVIPSIASEFIESDNPQNGISLIVHNDNVNFIDSSKLETLFNEFSYVKILPDEEDIEIATILTSCAPAYIGILVKKLSEFGFKHTNLDYDECKYLILKTLIGSSEVLLKNRASSDDNCDKLINTVCTPNGITEKGLNYLDLELDEIIEELFDILLKTYKKE
;
A
#
# COMPACT_ATOMS: atom_id res chain seq x y z
N MET A 1 -12.61 12.00 18.04
CA MET A 1 -11.43 11.10 18.17
C MET A 1 -10.32 11.72 17.33
N THR A 2 -9.24 12.10 17.97
CA THR A 2 -8.15 12.79 17.28
C THR A 2 -7.14 11.78 16.71
N ILE A 3 -6.84 11.88 15.42
CA ILE A 3 -5.80 11.09 14.76
C ILE A 3 -4.56 11.97 14.55
N GLY A 4 -3.42 11.47 14.99
CA GLY A 4 -2.12 12.06 14.69
C GLY A 4 -1.45 11.34 13.53
N ILE A 5 -0.87 12.05 12.58
CA ILE A 5 -0.02 11.47 11.52
C ILE A 5 1.39 12.04 11.67
N ILE A 6 2.36 11.18 11.91
CA ILE A 6 3.78 11.53 11.96
C ILE A 6 4.43 11.07 10.63
N GLY A 7 4.91 12.03 9.86
CA GLY A 7 5.46 11.81 8.52
C GLY A 7 4.46 12.12 7.41
N TYR A 8 4.86 12.99 6.48
CA TYR A 8 4.05 13.45 5.35
C TYR A 8 4.83 13.19 4.04
N GLY A 9 5.29 11.93 3.89
CA GLY A 9 5.80 11.36 2.65
C GLY A 9 4.66 10.87 1.75
N ASN A 10 4.95 10.09 0.72
CA ASN A 10 3.93 9.61 -0.22
C ASN A 10 2.78 8.86 0.49
N ILE A 11 3.10 7.95 1.41
CA ILE A 11 2.09 7.15 2.13
C ILE A 11 1.33 8.01 3.14
N GLY A 12 2.02 8.81 3.95
CA GLY A 12 1.36 9.69 4.92
C GLY A 12 0.46 10.73 4.26
N HIS A 13 0.90 11.30 3.13
CA HIS A 13 0.09 12.17 2.27
C HIS A 13 -1.16 11.44 1.76
N MET A 14 -0.99 10.26 1.16
CA MET A 14 -2.10 9.45 0.64
C MET A 14 -3.14 9.13 1.73
N ILE A 15 -2.70 8.70 2.91
CA ILE A 15 -3.62 8.42 4.03
C ILE A 15 -4.37 9.70 4.43
N CYS A 16 -3.65 10.81 4.60
CA CYS A 16 -4.23 12.11 4.96
C CYS A 16 -5.30 12.55 3.96
N GLU A 17 -4.98 12.51 2.66
CA GLU A 17 -5.89 12.89 1.59
C GLU A 17 -7.15 12.02 1.57
N ASN A 18 -7.02 10.70 1.72
CA ASN A 18 -8.18 9.81 1.79
C ASN A 18 -9.06 10.12 3.01
N LEU A 19 -8.47 10.34 4.19
CA LEU A 19 -9.21 10.68 5.40
C LEU A 19 -10.04 11.96 5.22
N LEU A 20 -9.47 12.96 4.58
CA LEU A 20 -10.11 14.27 4.40
C LEU A 20 -11.10 14.29 3.21
N LYS A 21 -10.69 13.81 2.04
CA LYS A 21 -11.52 13.83 0.83
C LYS A 21 -12.77 12.98 0.93
N LEU A 22 -12.67 11.84 1.63
CA LEU A 22 -13.81 10.96 1.89
C LEU A 22 -14.61 11.35 3.15
N ASN A 23 -14.23 12.45 3.82
CA ASN A 23 -14.86 12.93 5.05
C ASN A 23 -14.90 11.85 6.16
N LEU A 24 -13.86 11.03 6.26
CA LEU A 24 -13.76 9.98 7.29
C LEU A 24 -13.38 10.55 8.65
N ILE A 25 -12.82 11.75 8.68
CA ILE A 25 -12.46 12.51 9.86
C ILE A 25 -12.74 14.00 9.62
N ASN A 26 -13.10 14.74 10.67
CA ASN A 26 -13.19 16.19 10.59
C ASN A 26 -11.77 16.79 10.62
N GLU A 27 -11.58 17.92 9.91
CA GLU A 27 -10.27 18.59 9.83
C GLU A 27 -9.66 18.88 11.22
N ASP A 28 -10.47 19.36 12.17
CA ASP A 28 -10.04 19.71 13.53
C ASP A 28 -9.70 18.50 14.43
N GLU A 29 -10.06 17.30 14.00
CA GLU A 29 -9.67 16.05 14.62
C GLU A 29 -8.38 15.45 14.03
N LEU A 30 -7.75 16.11 13.04
CA LEU A 30 -6.51 15.66 12.43
C LEU A 30 -5.34 16.55 12.81
N ILE A 31 -4.25 15.94 13.27
CA ILE A 31 -2.97 16.60 13.57
C ILE A 31 -1.89 15.93 12.75
N ILE A 32 -1.07 16.72 12.05
CA ILE A 32 0.02 16.20 11.22
C ILE A 32 1.34 16.78 11.68
N SER A 33 2.31 15.91 11.87
CA SER A 33 3.70 16.30 12.15
C SER A 33 4.61 15.92 10.99
N ASN A 34 5.45 16.86 10.58
CA ASN A 34 6.49 16.60 9.60
C ASN A 34 7.73 17.47 9.86
N ARG A 35 8.92 16.88 9.79
CA ARG A 35 10.20 17.60 9.99
C ARG A 35 10.32 18.86 9.12
N ASN A 36 9.85 18.80 7.89
CA ASN A 36 9.72 19.98 7.03
C ASN A 36 8.27 20.44 7.02
N ILE A 37 7.96 21.43 7.87
CA ILE A 37 6.61 21.98 8.01
C ILE A 37 6.13 22.69 6.74
N GLU A 38 7.03 23.16 5.87
CA GLU A 38 6.65 23.81 4.61
C GLU A 38 5.87 22.88 3.69
N LYS A 39 6.14 21.54 3.75
CA LYS A 39 5.37 20.56 3.00
C LYS A 39 3.89 20.51 3.41
N LEU A 40 3.57 20.97 4.61
CA LEU A 40 2.19 20.98 5.13
C LEU A 40 1.44 22.29 4.79
N ASN A 41 2.13 23.30 4.25
CA ASN A 41 1.49 24.58 3.93
C ASN A 41 0.44 24.43 2.84
N SER A 42 0.70 23.63 1.81
CA SER A 42 -0.28 23.37 0.74
C SER A 42 -1.54 22.68 1.27
N LEU A 43 -1.38 21.77 2.25
CA LEU A 43 -2.53 21.14 2.90
C LEU A 43 -3.40 22.16 3.62
N LYS A 44 -2.80 23.13 4.30
CA LYS A 44 -3.52 24.20 5.02
C LYS A 44 -4.30 25.13 4.10
N GLU A 45 -3.93 25.26 2.83
CA GLU A 45 -4.67 26.04 1.84
C GLU A 45 -6.02 25.40 1.52
N TYR A 46 -6.07 24.07 1.47
CA TYR A 46 -7.30 23.30 1.18
C TYR A 46 -8.09 22.91 2.45
N TYR A 47 -7.37 22.64 3.56
CA TYR A 47 -7.94 22.18 4.82
C TYR A 47 -7.45 23.05 5.98
N PRO A 48 -8.01 24.27 6.13
CA PRO A 48 -7.49 25.29 7.07
C PRO A 48 -7.58 24.90 8.54
N ASN A 49 -8.47 23.98 8.93
CA ASN A 49 -8.67 23.57 10.32
C ASN A 49 -7.79 22.38 10.73
N VAL A 50 -7.09 21.70 9.78
CA VAL A 50 -6.11 20.65 10.13
C VAL A 50 -4.99 21.26 10.95
N LYS A 51 -4.66 20.64 12.08
CA LYS A 51 -3.53 21.08 12.91
C LYS A 51 -2.22 20.56 12.33
N ILE A 52 -1.22 21.43 12.23
CA ILE A 52 0.13 21.08 11.75
C ILE A 52 1.17 21.43 12.78
N THR A 53 2.25 20.64 12.86
CA THR A 53 3.38 20.85 13.76
C THR A 53 4.66 20.23 13.19
N ASP A 54 5.81 20.61 13.71
CA ASP A 54 7.10 19.94 13.53
C ASP A 54 7.57 19.20 14.79
N ASP A 55 6.71 19.15 15.81
CA ASP A 55 6.98 18.55 17.12
C ASP A 55 6.11 17.28 17.32
N ASN A 56 6.74 16.09 17.20
CA ASN A 56 6.09 14.80 17.41
C ASN A 56 5.56 14.62 18.84
N LYS A 57 6.27 15.19 19.84
CA LYS A 57 5.83 15.10 21.25
C LYS A 57 4.56 15.88 21.46
N LYS A 58 4.46 17.09 20.86
CA LYS A 58 3.23 17.86 20.90
C LYS A 58 2.07 17.10 20.28
N LEU A 59 2.26 16.54 19.08
CA LEU A 59 1.24 15.71 18.44
C LEU A 59 0.81 14.56 19.34
N SER A 60 1.75 13.84 19.93
CA SER A 60 1.45 12.66 20.75
C SER A 60 0.70 12.96 22.05
N THR A 61 0.69 14.20 22.52
CA THR A 61 -0.13 14.63 23.68
C THR A 61 -1.59 14.90 23.33
N GLU A 62 -1.89 15.16 22.05
CA GLU A 62 -3.23 15.55 21.60
C GLU A 62 -3.96 14.41 20.85
N ALA A 63 -3.22 13.42 20.35
CA ALA A 63 -3.78 12.34 19.53
C ALA A 63 -4.23 11.12 20.33
N ASP A 64 -5.44 10.63 20.03
CA ASP A 64 -5.96 9.37 20.59
C ASP A 64 -5.34 8.14 19.90
N LYS A 65 -5.02 8.25 18.59
CA LYS A 65 -4.35 7.25 17.78
C LYS A 65 -3.27 7.94 16.94
N ILE A 66 -2.16 7.24 16.72
CA ILE A 66 -1.03 7.81 16.00
C ILE A 66 -0.64 6.90 14.84
N ILE A 67 -0.72 7.44 13.61
CA ILE A 67 -0.21 6.82 12.40
C ILE A 67 1.21 7.33 12.17
N ILE A 68 2.19 6.43 12.11
CA ILE A 68 3.60 6.76 11.86
C ILE A 68 3.98 6.29 10.46
N SER A 69 4.24 7.26 9.59
CA SER A 69 4.56 7.04 8.17
C SER A 69 5.89 7.73 7.82
N VAL A 70 6.95 7.25 8.44
CA VAL A 70 8.34 7.70 8.25
C VAL A 70 9.16 6.62 7.55
N GLU A 71 10.43 6.91 7.23
CA GLU A 71 11.35 5.86 6.78
C GLU A 71 11.53 4.81 7.89
N SER A 72 11.67 3.52 7.51
CA SER A 72 11.75 2.42 8.48
C SER A 72 12.85 2.61 9.53
N ASP A 73 14.00 3.18 9.13
CA ASP A 73 15.12 3.44 10.04
C ASP A 73 14.83 4.52 11.10
N ASP A 74 13.84 5.38 10.86
CA ASP A 74 13.43 6.43 11.79
C ASP A 74 12.34 5.95 12.79
N LEU A 75 11.63 4.84 12.52
CA LEU A 75 10.45 4.41 13.28
C LEU A 75 10.71 4.26 14.77
N LEU A 76 11.73 3.47 15.15
CA LEU A 76 12.05 3.20 16.55
C LEU A 76 12.47 4.47 17.30
N ASN A 77 13.16 5.38 16.62
CA ASN A 77 13.54 6.69 17.19
C ASN A 77 12.30 7.55 17.44
N VAL A 78 11.36 7.60 16.49
CA VAL A 78 10.10 8.35 16.65
C VAL A 78 9.27 7.79 17.80
N ILE A 79 9.13 6.47 17.90
CA ILE A 79 8.40 5.83 19.01
C ILE A 79 9.08 6.15 20.35
N SER A 80 10.41 6.05 20.42
CA SER A 80 11.18 6.41 21.63
C SER A 80 10.99 7.87 22.03
N GLU A 81 10.95 8.77 21.05
CA GLU A 81 10.73 10.20 21.27
C GLU A 81 9.37 10.51 21.90
N ILE A 82 8.31 9.87 21.39
CA ILE A 82 6.93 10.13 21.83
C ILE A 82 6.49 9.26 23.02
N LYS A 83 7.24 8.19 23.34
CA LYS A 83 6.92 7.22 24.39
C LYS A 83 6.44 7.85 25.72
N PRO A 84 7.05 8.94 26.23
CA PRO A 84 6.62 9.54 27.49
C PRO A 84 5.15 10.01 27.50
N ASN A 85 4.57 10.24 26.34
CA ASN A 85 3.19 10.72 26.18
C ASN A 85 2.21 9.59 25.79
N LEU A 86 2.71 8.38 25.49
CA LEU A 86 1.88 7.25 25.12
C LEU A 86 1.23 6.62 26.37
N ASN A 87 -0.06 6.75 26.47
CA ASN A 87 -0.85 6.15 27.56
C ASN A 87 -1.79 5.09 26.97
N ASN A 88 -1.25 3.93 26.60
CA ASN A 88 -1.96 2.88 25.87
C ASN A 88 -2.53 3.36 24.52
N THR A 89 -1.87 4.35 23.91
CA THR A 89 -2.23 4.92 22.62
C THR A 89 -2.01 3.90 21.51
N HIS A 90 -2.97 3.68 20.64
CA HIS A 90 -2.81 2.77 19.51
C HIS A 90 -1.83 3.37 18.47
N ILE A 91 -0.67 2.76 18.33
CA ILE A 91 0.32 3.07 17.29
C ILE A 91 -0.01 2.26 16.04
N ILE A 92 -0.13 2.95 14.93
CA ILE A 92 -0.31 2.36 13.60
C ILE A 92 0.92 2.80 12.78
N HIS A 93 1.72 1.87 12.27
CA HIS A 93 2.86 2.24 11.44
C HIS A 93 2.76 1.65 10.04
N THR A 94 3.44 2.29 9.09
CA THR A 94 3.48 1.87 7.69
C THR A 94 4.89 1.45 7.24
N CYS A 95 5.77 1.22 8.21
CA CYS A 95 7.18 0.91 7.98
C CYS A 95 7.36 -0.60 7.85
N ALA A 96 7.73 -1.06 6.68
CA ALA A 96 8.06 -2.46 6.42
C ALA A 96 9.42 -2.84 7.02
N GLY A 97 9.61 -4.13 7.34
CA GLY A 97 10.89 -4.67 7.83
C GLY A 97 11.25 -4.31 9.28
N ILE A 98 10.29 -3.91 10.10
CA ILE A 98 10.43 -3.69 11.54
C ILE A 98 9.41 -4.58 12.24
N SER A 99 9.87 -5.51 13.07
CA SER A 99 9.01 -6.45 13.78
C SER A 99 8.29 -5.82 14.98
N PHE A 100 7.17 -6.42 15.37
CA PHE A 100 6.50 -6.02 16.61
C PHE A 100 7.42 -6.19 17.84
N GLU A 101 8.24 -7.23 17.89
CA GLU A 101 9.20 -7.45 18.98
C GLU A 101 10.16 -6.26 19.15
N GLU A 102 10.69 -5.71 18.04
CA GLU A 102 11.57 -4.54 18.10
C GLU A 102 10.85 -3.32 18.68
N ILE A 103 9.58 -3.10 18.31
CA ILE A 103 8.78 -1.98 18.82
C ILE A 103 8.38 -2.21 20.28
N GLU A 104 8.01 -3.44 20.65
CA GLU A 104 7.56 -3.82 22.01
C GLU A 104 8.68 -3.66 23.05
N ASN A 105 9.94 -3.77 22.66
CA ASN A 105 11.09 -3.41 23.51
C ASN A 105 11.09 -1.93 23.93
N ILE A 106 10.39 -1.07 23.17
CA ILE A 106 10.26 0.36 23.46
C ILE A 106 8.89 0.67 24.05
N TYR A 107 7.81 0.19 23.41
CA TYR A 107 6.44 0.50 23.75
C TYR A 107 5.59 -0.78 23.71
N ASN A 108 5.15 -1.25 24.86
CA ASN A 108 4.35 -2.46 25.02
C ASN A 108 2.84 -2.12 25.10
N GLY A 109 2.33 -1.46 24.07
CA GLY A 109 0.90 -1.12 23.91
C GLY A 109 0.31 -1.68 22.63
N PRO A 110 -0.89 -1.22 22.23
CA PRO A 110 -1.51 -1.67 20.98
C PRO A 110 -0.75 -1.13 19.76
N ILE A 111 -0.33 -2.05 18.88
CA ILE A 111 0.45 -1.75 17.67
C ILE A 111 -0.19 -2.45 16.48
N SER A 112 -0.37 -1.73 15.39
CA SER A 112 -0.78 -2.28 14.11
C SER A 112 0.21 -1.87 13.02
N LEU A 113 0.60 -2.83 12.21
CA LEU A 113 1.30 -2.58 10.94
C LEU A 113 0.26 -2.50 9.83
N VAL A 114 0.28 -1.42 9.06
CA VAL A 114 -0.56 -1.22 7.88
C VAL A 114 0.33 -0.93 6.68
N ILE A 115 0.29 -1.79 5.68
CA ILE A 115 1.01 -1.60 4.43
C ILE A 115 0.00 -1.32 3.31
N PRO A 116 -0.30 -0.04 3.04
CA PRO A 116 -1.18 0.31 1.93
C PRO A 116 -0.42 0.32 0.62
N SER A 117 -1.06 -0.14 -0.45
CA SER A 117 -0.57 0.06 -1.80
C SER A 117 -0.81 1.50 -2.24
N ILE A 118 0.11 2.08 -3.03
CA ILE A 118 -0.08 3.40 -3.65
C ILE A 118 -1.31 3.44 -4.58
N ALA A 119 -1.78 2.29 -5.04
CA ALA A 119 -3.04 2.17 -5.78
C ALA A 119 -4.28 2.51 -4.93
N SER A 120 -4.12 2.71 -3.61
CA SER A 120 -5.13 3.24 -2.69
C SER A 120 -5.18 4.78 -2.68
N GLU A 121 -4.33 5.47 -3.46
CA GLU A 121 -4.42 6.92 -3.61
C GLU A 121 -5.79 7.30 -4.16
N PHE A 122 -6.38 8.35 -3.55
CA PHE A 122 -7.67 8.85 -3.99
C PHE A 122 -7.58 9.31 -5.44
N ILE A 123 -8.14 8.50 -6.32
CA ILE A 123 -8.40 8.85 -7.71
C ILE A 123 -9.91 9.05 -7.79
N GLU A 124 -10.38 10.10 -8.46
CA GLU A 124 -11.80 10.28 -8.82
C GLU A 124 -12.22 9.12 -9.76
N SER A 125 -12.39 7.95 -9.19
CA SER A 125 -12.80 6.74 -9.89
C SER A 125 -14.09 6.21 -9.28
N ASP A 126 -14.90 5.56 -10.11
CA ASP A 126 -16.15 4.91 -9.67
C ASP A 126 -15.92 3.72 -8.72
N ASN A 127 -14.65 3.34 -8.45
CA ASN A 127 -14.29 2.26 -7.57
C ASN A 127 -13.14 2.65 -6.62
N PRO A 128 -13.45 3.16 -5.43
CA PRO A 128 -12.45 3.58 -4.45
C PRO A 128 -11.63 2.43 -3.86
N GLN A 129 -12.03 1.17 -4.05
CA GLN A 129 -11.37 -0.02 -3.50
C GLN A 129 -10.39 -0.69 -4.47
N ASN A 130 -9.78 0.05 -5.40
CA ASN A 130 -8.80 -0.52 -6.33
C ASN A 130 -7.44 -0.82 -5.68
N GLY A 131 -7.13 -0.20 -4.54
CA GLY A 131 -5.90 -0.48 -3.77
C GLY A 131 -6.11 -1.59 -2.74
N ILE A 132 -5.00 -2.02 -2.14
CA ILE A 132 -4.98 -3.02 -1.07
C ILE A 132 -4.28 -2.41 0.14
N SER A 133 -4.82 -2.65 1.34
CA SER A 133 -4.15 -2.41 2.61
C SER A 133 -3.98 -3.72 3.35
N LEU A 134 -2.75 -4.12 3.59
CA LEU A 134 -2.42 -5.26 4.45
C LEU A 134 -2.38 -4.79 5.88
N ILE A 135 -3.00 -5.51 6.80
CA ILE A 135 -3.01 -5.15 8.23
C ILE A 135 -2.63 -6.37 9.07
N VAL A 136 -1.72 -6.15 10.01
CA VAL A 136 -1.39 -7.08 11.09
C VAL A 136 -1.52 -6.33 12.42
N HIS A 137 -1.98 -7.00 13.45
CA HIS A 137 -2.11 -6.46 14.80
C HIS A 137 -1.27 -7.27 15.77
N ASN A 138 -0.64 -6.60 16.74
CA ASN A 138 -0.08 -7.32 17.88
C ASN A 138 -1.19 -7.73 18.87
N ASP A 139 -0.84 -8.58 19.83
CA ASP A 139 -1.79 -9.13 20.83
C ASP A 139 -2.43 -8.07 21.75
N ASN A 140 -1.85 -6.87 21.82
CA ASN A 140 -2.36 -5.79 22.66
C ASN A 140 -3.48 -4.98 21.97
N VAL A 141 -3.73 -5.18 20.68
CA VAL A 141 -4.83 -4.51 19.98
C VAL A 141 -6.16 -5.21 20.30
N ASN A 142 -7.06 -4.49 20.94
CA ASN A 142 -8.38 -5.03 21.24
C ASN A 142 -9.29 -5.04 20.01
N PHE A 143 -10.34 -5.85 20.04
CA PHE A 143 -11.27 -6.02 18.92
C PHE A 143 -11.93 -4.71 18.45
N ILE A 144 -12.20 -3.77 19.35
CA ILE A 144 -12.83 -2.49 18.97
C ILE A 144 -11.87 -1.64 18.16
N ASP A 145 -10.60 -1.61 18.55
CA ASP A 145 -9.58 -0.80 17.87
C ASP A 145 -9.17 -1.42 16.54
N SER A 146 -9.05 -2.75 16.45
CA SER A 146 -8.82 -3.46 15.19
C SER A 146 -9.97 -3.19 14.21
N SER A 147 -11.20 -3.44 14.62
CA SER A 147 -12.38 -3.26 13.77
C SER A 147 -12.55 -1.82 13.27
N LYS A 148 -12.24 -0.82 14.10
CA LYS A 148 -12.28 0.59 13.68
C LYS A 148 -11.21 0.90 12.63
N LEU A 149 -10.00 0.38 12.82
CA LEU A 149 -8.89 0.56 11.87
C LEU A 149 -9.20 -0.10 10.53
N GLU A 150 -9.65 -1.35 10.57
CA GLU A 150 -10.06 -2.11 9.40
C GLU A 150 -11.17 -1.39 8.62
N THR A 151 -12.22 -0.93 9.31
CA THR A 151 -13.32 -0.19 8.72
C THR A 151 -12.80 1.10 8.06
N LEU A 152 -11.93 1.85 8.75
CA LEU A 152 -11.38 3.09 8.23
C LEU A 152 -10.61 2.89 6.91
N PHE A 153 -9.75 1.89 6.85
CA PHE A 153 -8.98 1.61 5.62
C PHE A 153 -9.83 1.00 4.52
N ASN A 154 -10.90 0.26 4.88
CA ASN A 154 -11.81 -0.33 3.89
C ASN A 154 -12.65 0.69 3.11
N GLU A 155 -12.71 1.95 3.57
CA GLU A 155 -13.37 3.03 2.83
C GLU A 155 -12.63 3.42 1.55
N PHE A 156 -11.30 3.17 1.47
CA PHE A 156 -10.47 3.54 0.32
C PHE A 156 -9.55 2.44 -0.21
N SER A 157 -9.61 1.24 0.36
CA SER A 157 -8.82 0.08 -0.10
C SER A 157 -9.52 -1.23 0.23
N TYR A 158 -9.18 -2.31 -0.47
CA TYR A 158 -9.52 -3.66 -0.03
C TYR A 158 -8.61 -4.03 1.14
N VAL A 159 -9.17 -4.22 2.32
CA VAL A 159 -8.41 -4.60 3.51
C VAL A 159 -8.20 -6.11 3.57
N LYS A 160 -6.95 -6.54 3.71
CA LYS A 160 -6.57 -7.91 4.00
C LYS A 160 -5.89 -7.98 5.36
N ILE A 161 -6.56 -8.61 6.32
CA ILE A 161 -5.96 -8.95 7.62
C ILE A 161 -5.10 -10.21 7.42
N LEU A 162 -3.86 -10.12 7.85
CA LEU A 162 -2.95 -11.26 7.91
C LEU A 162 -2.92 -11.79 9.35
N PRO A 163 -2.95 -13.12 9.55
CA PRO A 163 -2.94 -13.69 10.88
C PRO A 163 -1.58 -13.52 11.57
N ASP A 164 -0.51 -13.56 10.78
CA ASP A 164 0.86 -13.56 11.26
C ASP A 164 1.71 -12.47 10.57
N GLU A 165 2.64 -11.91 11.32
CA GLU A 165 3.58 -10.92 10.81
C GLU A 165 4.54 -11.51 9.74
N GLU A 166 4.80 -12.80 9.81
CA GLU A 166 5.67 -13.52 8.86
C GLU A 166 5.16 -13.48 7.42
N ASP A 167 3.83 -13.41 7.22
CA ASP A 167 3.22 -13.33 5.89
C ASP A 167 3.35 -11.95 5.24
N ILE A 168 3.69 -10.91 6.03
CA ILE A 168 3.65 -9.52 5.55
C ILE A 168 4.70 -9.23 4.47
N GLU A 169 5.86 -9.90 4.52
CA GLU A 169 6.95 -9.69 3.57
C GLU A 169 6.51 -10.04 2.15
N ILE A 170 6.06 -11.27 1.94
CA ILE A 170 5.58 -11.74 0.64
C ILE A 170 4.35 -10.95 0.20
N ALA A 171 3.40 -10.74 1.09
CA ALA A 171 2.19 -9.98 0.78
C ALA A 171 2.51 -8.54 0.35
N THR A 172 3.52 -7.89 0.96
CA THR A 172 4.00 -6.55 0.59
C THR A 172 4.58 -6.53 -0.83
N ILE A 173 5.37 -7.53 -1.18
CA ILE A 173 5.92 -7.67 -2.54
C ILE A 173 4.78 -7.78 -3.56
N LEU A 174 3.78 -8.61 -3.26
CA LEU A 174 2.65 -8.87 -4.15
C LEU A 174 1.69 -7.68 -4.31
N THR A 175 1.64 -6.74 -3.36
CA THR A 175 0.63 -5.67 -3.35
C THR A 175 1.21 -4.27 -3.46
N SER A 176 2.27 -3.98 -2.72
CA SER A 176 2.81 -2.62 -2.61
C SER A 176 4.01 -2.39 -3.53
N CYS A 177 4.79 -3.44 -3.85
CA CYS A 177 5.85 -3.37 -4.85
C CYS A 177 5.33 -3.61 -6.28
N ALA A 178 4.34 -4.49 -6.44
CA ALA A 178 3.80 -4.90 -7.73
C ALA A 178 3.36 -3.74 -8.66
N PRO A 179 2.77 -2.62 -8.19
CA PRO A 179 2.46 -1.49 -9.06
C PRO A 179 3.66 -0.96 -9.87
N ALA A 180 4.86 -0.96 -9.27
CA ALA A 180 6.08 -0.56 -9.98
C ALA A 180 6.48 -1.58 -11.07
N TYR A 181 6.31 -2.88 -10.81
CA TYR A 181 6.59 -3.95 -11.78
C TYR A 181 5.60 -3.94 -12.94
N ILE A 182 4.31 -3.71 -12.64
CA ILE A 182 3.30 -3.48 -13.69
C ILE A 182 3.67 -2.23 -14.51
N GLY A 183 4.11 -1.16 -13.86
CA GLY A 183 4.55 0.06 -14.54
C GLY A 183 5.69 -0.16 -15.52
N ILE A 184 6.74 -0.92 -15.14
CA ILE A 184 7.85 -1.22 -16.06
C ILE A 184 7.41 -2.13 -17.21
N LEU A 185 6.53 -3.11 -16.94
CA LEU A 185 5.96 -3.97 -17.98
C LEU A 185 5.18 -3.14 -19.02
N VAL A 186 4.27 -2.30 -18.57
CA VAL A 186 3.50 -1.38 -19.44
C VAL A 186 4.42 -0.52 -20.27
N LYS A 187 5.45 0.08 -19.64
CA LYS A 187 6.44 0.91 -20.33
C LYS A 187 7.15 0.14 -21.44
N LYS A 188 7.67 -1.06 -21.15
CA LYS A 188 8.43 -1.87 -22.12
C LYS A 188 7.57 -2.32 -23.30
N LEU A 189 6.35 -2.77 -23.03
CA LEU A 189 5.42 -3.14 -24.09
C LEU A 189 5.01 -1.93 -24.94
N SER A 190 4.82 -0.76 -24.35
CA SER A 190 4.50 0.48 -25.08
C SER A 190 5.65 0.93 -25.98
N GLU A 191 6.90 0.91 -25.47
CA GLU A 191 8.10 1.20 -26.23
C GLU A 191 8.26 0.27 -27.45
N PHE A 192 7.97 -1.02 -27.25
CA PHE A 192 8.00 -2.00 -28.33
C PHE A 192 6.90 -1.76 -29.37
N GLY A 193 5.66 -1.53 -28.93
CA GLY A 193 4.52 -1.22 -29.80
C GLY A 193 4.79 0.02 -30.65
N PHE A 194 5.21 1.11 -30.02
CA PHE A 194 5.56 2.35 -30.70
C PHE A 194 6.65 2.16 -31.78
N LYS A 195 7.68 1.35 -31.48
CA LYS A 195 8.79 1.09 -32.41
C LYS A 195 8.37 0.27 -33.65
N HIS A 196 7.35 -0.57 -33.53
CA HIS A 196 7.00 -1.58 -34.54
C HIS A 196 5.62 -1.37 -35.18
N THR A 197 4.94 -0.26 -34.89
CA THR A 197 3.64 0.10 -35.47
C THR A 197 3.63 1.58 -35.89
N ASN A 198 2.52 2.02 -36.51
CA ASN A 198 2.25 3.44 -36.77
C ASN A 198 1.46 4.12 -35.65
N LEU A 199 1.23 3.45 -34.54
CA LEU A 199 0.58 4.01 -33.33
C LEU A 199 1.57 4.88 -32.59
N ASP A 200 1.07 5.93 -31.94
CA ASP A 200 1.91 6.70 -31.03
C ASP A 200 2.11 5.95 -29.68
N TYR A 201 3.02 6.47 -28.86
CA TYR A 201 3.37 5.83 -27.57
C TYR A 201 2.18 5.78 -26.62
N ASP A 202 1.37 6.84 -26.57
CA ASP A 202 0.22 6.91 -25.66
C ASP A 202 -0.92 6.01 -26.12
N GLU A 203 -1.12 5.86 -27.43
CA GLU A 203 -2.05 4.85 -27.98
C GLU A 203 -1.63 3.43 -27.60
N CYS A 204 -0.35 3.07 -27.78
CA CYS A 204 0.18 1.76 -27.37
C CYS A 204 -0.02 1.52 -25.87
N LYS A 205 0.32 2.51 -25.04
CA LYS A 205 0.13 2.44 -23.58
C LYS A 205 -1.32 2.26 -23.21
N TYR A 206 -2.24 3.00 -23.85
CA TYR A 206 -3.67 2.90 -23.57
C TYR A 206 -4.24 1.51 -23.88
N LEU A 207 -3.84 0.92 -25.02
CA LEU A 207 -4.25 -0.45 -25.40
C LEU A 207 -3.81 -1.47 -24.35
N ILE A 208 -2.55 -1.37 -23.86
CA ILE A 208 -2.03 -2.29 -22.83
C ILE A 208 -2.78 -2.12 -21.52
N LEU A 209 -3.00 -0.87 -21.08
CA LEU A 209 -3.74 -0.60 -19.83
C LEU A 209 -5.18 -1.14 -19.91
N LYS A 210 -5.87 -0.96 -21.03
CA LYS A 210 -7.22 -1.51 -21.24
C LYS A 210 -7.22 -3.04 -21.23
N THR A 211 -6.19 -3.66 -21.79
CA THR A 211 -6.02 -5.12 -21.76
C THR A 211 -5.80 -5.63 -20.34
N LEU A 212 -4.94 -4.96 -19.55
CA LEU A 212 -4.71 -5.31 -18.15
C LEU A 212 -5.99 -5.21 -17.31
N ILE A 213 -6.74 -4.11 -17.43
CA ILE A 213 -8.02 -3.93 -16.73
C ILE A 213 -8.97 -5.07 -17.10
N GLY A 214 -9.22 -5.30 -18.39
CA GLY A 214 -10.14 -6.32 -18.84
C GLY A 214 -9.75 -7.74 -18.44
N SER A 215 -8.45 -8.07 -18.50
CA SER A 215 -7.95 -9.37 -18.06
C SER A 215 -8.11 -9.55 -16.55
N SER A 216 -7.81 -8.53 -15.77
CA SER A 216 -8.01 -8.55 -14.31
C SER A 216 -9.48 -8.74 -13.93
N GLU A 217 -10.40 -8.05 -14.61
CA GLU A 217 -11.83 -8.22 -14.36
C GLU A 217 -12.32 -9.65 -14.68
N VAL A 218 -11.82 -10.27 -15.75
CA VAL A 218 -12.15 -11.66 -16.11
C VAL A 218 -11.66 -12.61 -15.02
N LEU A 219 -10.43 -12.44 -14.54
CA LEU A 219 -9.86 -13.26 -13.48
C LEU A 219 -10.61 -13.06 -12.15
N LEU A 220 -10.98 -11.84 -11.78
CA LEU A 220 -11.72 -11.56 -10.55
C LEU A 220 -13.14 -12.13 -10.55
N LYS A 221 -13.86 -12.07 -11.68
CA LYS A 221 -15.22 -12.61 -11.80
C LYS A 221 -15.32 -14.10 -11.51
N ASN A 222 -14.27 -14.85 -11.78
CA ASN A 222 -14.25 -16.31 -11.63
C ASN A 222 -13.61 -16.78 -10.30
N ARG A 223 -13.31 -15.87 -9.37
CA ARG A 223 -12.60 -16.16 -8.11
C ARG A 223 -13.23 -17.26 -7.24
N ALA A 224 -14.52 -17.53 -7.41
CA ALA A 224 -15.24 -18.53 -6.63
C ALA A 224 -15.19 -19.95 -7.23
N SER A 225 -14.57 -20.16 -8.40
CA SER A 225 -14.47 -21.48 -9.01
C SER A 225 -13.26 -22.25 -8.47
N SER A 226 -13.41 -23.57 -8.31
CA SER A 226 -12.33 -24.46 -7.84
C SER A 226 -11.22 -24.68 -8.88
N ASP A 227 -11.44 -24.25 -10.13
CA ASP A 227 -10.47 -24.39 -11.20
C ASP A 227 -9.60 -23.14 -11.29
N ASP A 228 -8.34 -23.28 -11.66
CA ASP A 228 -7.45 -22.15 -11.87
C ASP A 228 -7.97 -21.23 -12.97
N ASN A 229 -8.30 -20.01 -12.60
CA ASN A 229 -8.83 -19.01 -13.53
C ASN A 229 -7.78 -18.51 -14.52
N CYS A 230 -6.50 -18.58 -14.14
CA CYS A 230 -5.39 -18.21 -15.03
C CYS A 230 -5.33 -19.19 -16.19
N ASP A 231 -5.37 -20.49 -15.91
CA ASP A 231 -5.37 -21.53 -16.94
C ASP A 231 -6.59 -21.42 -17.87
N LYS A 232 -7.77 -21.10 -17.33
CA LYS A 232 -8.96 -20.85 -18.15
C LYS A 232 -8.80 -19.68 -19.10
N LEU A 233 -8.27 -18.56 -18.61
CA LEU A 233 -8.03 -17.40 -19.45
C LEU A 233 -7.00 -17.72 -20.54
N ILE A 234 -5.88 -18.36 -20.15
CA ILE A 234 -4.82 -18.79 -21.07
C ILE A 234 -5.41 -19.67 -22.18
N ASN A 235 -6.12 -20.73 -21.81
CA ASN A 235 -6.71 -21.68 -22.76
C ASN A 235 -7.79 -21.05 -23.65
N THR A 236 -8.48 -19.99 -23.16
CA THR A 236 -9.49 -19.29 -23.97
C THR A 236 -8.84 -18.42 -25.05
N VAL A 237 -7.67 -17.87 -24.78
CA VAL A 237 -6.96 -16.99 -25.72
C VAL A 237 -6.01 -17.76 -26.66
N CYS A 238 -5.44 -18.87 -26.18
CA CYS A 238 -4.51 -19.69 -26.95
C CYS A 238 -5.25 -20.57 -27.95
N THR A 239 -4.90 -20.40 -29.24
CA THR A 239 -5.30 -21.33 -30.29
C THR A 239 -4.13 -22.26 -30.63
N PRO A 240 -4.36 -23.55 -30.88
CA PRO A 240 -3.31 -24.50 -31.25
C PRO A 240 -2.46 -24.00 -32.43
N ASN A 241 -1.14 -24.00 -32.26
CA ASN A 241 -0.16 -23.46 -33.22
C ASN A 241 -0.29 -21.95 -33.50
N GLY A 242 -1.06 -21.20 -32.69
CA GLY A 242 -1.26 -19.75 -32.80
C GLY A 242 -0.07 -18.95 -32.32
N ILE A 243 -0.12 -17.63 -32.56
CA ILE A 243 0.91 -16.70 -32.13
C ILE A 243 0.98 -16.59 -30.61
N THR A 244 -0.18 -16.68 -29.94
CA THR A 244 -0.30 -16.62 -28.46
C THR A 244 0.39 -17.82 -27.81
N GLU A 245 0.16 -19.03 -28.31
CA GLU A 245 0.79 -20.24 -27.78
C GLU A 245 2.31 -20.20 -27.87
N LYS A 246 2.86 -19.70 -29.00
CA LYS A 246 4.30 -19.56 -29.17
C LYS A 246 4.90 -18.55 -28.19
N GLY A 247 4.22 -17.44 -27.97
CA GLY A 247 4.63 -16.44 -26.98
C GLY A 247 4.53 -16.97 -25.55
N LEU A 248 3.46 -17.71 -25.23
CA LEU A 248 3.25 -18.30 -23.92
C LEU A 248 4.34 -19.32 -23.59
N ASN A 249 4.66 -20.23 -24.50
CA ASN A 249 5.72 -21.23 -24.32
C ASN A 249 7.09 -20.58 -24.03
N TYR A 250 7.36 -19.43 -24.62
CA TYR A 250 8.59 -18.67 -24.31
C TYR A 250 8.53 -18.06 -22.93
N LEU A 251 7.40 -17.42 -22.56
CA LEU A 251 7.23 -16.80 -21.25
C LEU A 251 7.27 -17.83 -20.12
N ASP A 252 6.65 -18.97 -20.28
CA ASP A 252 6.59 -20.05 -19.29
C ASP A 252 7.99 -20.60 -18.95
N LEU A 253 8.90 -20.60 -19.92
CA LEU A 253 10.31 -21.01 -19.71
C LEU A 253 11.15 -19.98 -18.97
N GLU A 254 10.87 -18.70 -19.17
CA GLU A 254 11.72 -17.61 -18.67
C GLU A 254 11.21 -16.99 -17.35
N LEU A 255 9.88 -17.02 -17.14
CA LEU A 255 9.27 -16.31 -16.01
C LEU A 255 9.59 -16.94 -14.65
N ASP A 256 9.72 -18.24 -14.56
CA ASP A 256 10.02 -18.92 -13.29
C ASP A 256 11.35 -18.42 -12.71
N GLU A 257 12.41 -18.44 -13.52
CA GLU A 257 13.73 -17.95 -13.10
C GLU A 257 13.71 -16.45 -12.76
N ILE A 258 13.05 -15.64 -13.59
CA ILE A 258 12.93 -14.20 -13.35
C ILE A 258 12.19 -13.90 -12.05
N ILE A 259 11.11 -14.62 -11.76
CA ILE A 259 10.31 -14.42 -10.55
C ILE A 259 11.10 -14.88 -9.32
N GLU A 260 11.76 -16.04 -9.37
CA GLU A 260 12.59 -16.52 -8.26
C GLU A 260 13.72 -15.53 -7.95
N GLU A 261 14.47 -15.08 -8.94
CA GLU A 261 15.54 -14.08 -8.75
C GLU A 261 15.00 -12.75 -8.19
N LEU A 262 13.86 -12.28 -8.71
CA LEU A 262 13.22 -11.05 -8.22
C LEU A 262 12.85 -11.17 -6.75
N PHE A 263 12.17 -12.25 -6.35
CA PHE A 263 11.78 -12.46 -4.96
C PHE A 263 12.99 -12.63 -4.03
N ASP A 264 14.03 -13.32 -4.45
CA ASP A 264 15.28 -13.45 -3.71
C ASP A 264 15.93 -12.09 -3.41
N ILE A 265 16.00 -11.21 -4.42
CA ILE A 265 16.53 -9.86 -4.25
C ILE A 265 15.68 -9.06 -3.26
N LEU A 266 14.36 -9.14 -3.39
CA LEU A 266 13.44 -8.35 -2.58
C LEU A 266 13.43 -8.80 -1.13
N LEU A 267 13.39 -10.11 -0.87
CA LEU A 267 13.39 -10.66 0.48
C LEU A 267 14.69 -10.36 1.22
N LYS A 268 15.85 -10.49 0.57
CA LYS A 268 17.14 -10.07 1.14
C LYS A 268 17.14 -8.59 1.50
N THR A 269 16.62 -7.75 0.61
CA THR A 269 16.52 -6.30 0.85
C THR A 269 15.57 -5.98 1.99
N TYR A 270 14.42 -6.68 2.08
CA TYR A 270 13.43 -6.50 3.14
C TYR A 270 14.01 -6.84 4.51
N LYS A 271 14.77 -7.93 4.60
CA LYS A 271 15.45 -8.40 5.83
C LYS A 271 16.73 -7.65 6.16
N LYS A 272 17.16 -6.73 5.30
CA LYS A 272 18.45 -6.01 5.44
C LYS A 272 19.67 -6.95 5.49
N GLU A 273 19.60 -8.09 4.78
CA GLU A 273 20.66 -9.09 4.64
C GLU A 273 21.64 -8.77 3.49
#